data_a74185e29a62e43f47f71dc0ef5e2e54
#
_entry.id   a74185e29a62e43f47f71dc0ef5e2e54
#
_cell.length_a   1.000
_cell.length_b   1.000
_cell.length_c   1.000
_cell.angle_alpha   90.00
_cell.angle_beta   90.00
_cell.angle_gamma   90.00
#
_symmetry.space_group_name_H-M   'P 1'
#
loop_
_entity.id
_entity.type
_entity.pdbx_description
1 polymer ?
#
loop_
_entity_poly.entity_id
_entity_poly.type
_entity_poly.pdbx_seq_one_letter_code
_entity_poly.pdbx_strand_id
1 'polypeptide(L)'
;MRVVILISGRGSNMRALLEANFPADAKVEFVCVISNKADAPGLQTAAAHGVPTEVLEHRLFPDRASFDAALAARIDAYAPDVVILAGFMRVLTADFVRHYENRLVNVHPALLPAFPGLDTHARAIAAGVKLHGCTVHFVTPEVDAGPIIAQAAVPVLADDTPHGLAARVLRQEHRIFPLVVGWLARGRVSVRENGTVAVALDDQHSADAAFISPAFPPSA
;
A
#
# COMPACT_ATOMS: atom_id res chain seq x y z
N MET A 1 2.94 16.67 5.99
CA MET A 1 3.00 15.26 6.45
C MET A 1 4.31 14.66 5.97
N ARG A 2 5.15 14.24 6.88
CA ARG A 2 6.46 13.60 6.62
C ARG A 2 6.25 12.10 6.43
N VAL A 3 6.80 11.55 5.36
CA VAL A 3 6.55 10.16 4.96
C VAL A 3 7.87 9.42 4.76
N VAL A 4 8.04 8.28 5.42
CA VAL A 4 9.09 7.29 5.12
C VAL A 4 8.46 6.16 4.31
N ILE A 5 9.14 5.71 3.25
CA ILE A 5 8.69 4.60 2.41
C ILE A 5 9.63 3.42 2.57
N LEU A 6 9.08 2.22 2.80
CA LEU A 6 9.82 0.96 2.86
C LEU A 6 9.60 0.16 1.57
N ILE A 7 10.70 -0.32 0.98
CA ILE A 7 10.69 -1.13 -0.25
C ILE A 7 11.58 -2.37 -0.13
N SER A 8 11.35 -3.37 -0.99
CA SER A 8 12.24 -4.55 -1.11
C SER A 8 12.69 -4.84 -2.55
N GLY A 9 12.29 -4.02 -3.54
CA GLY A 9 12.56 -4.32 -4.94
C GLY A 9 12.38 -3.12 -5.87
N ARG A 10 11.64 -3.30 -6.97
CA ARG A 10 11.49 -2.28 -8.04
C ARG A 10 10.88 -0.96 -7.56
N GLY A 11 10.04 -0.98 -6.54
CA GLY A 11 9.42 0.22 -5.99
C GLY A 11 8.43 0.91 -6.93
N SER A 12 7.64 0.16 -7.72
CA SER A 12 6.67 0.76 -8.66
C SER A 12 5.59 1.58 -7.95
N ASN A 13 5.09 1.12 -6.81
CA ASN A 13 4.16 1.87 -5.97
C ASN A 13 4.82 3.12 -5.36
N MET A 14 6.08 3.00 -4.88
CA MET A 14 6.85 4.15 -4.44
C MET A 14 7.00 5.18 -5.57
N ARG A 15 7.36 4.75 -6.78
CA ARG A 15 7.47 5.66 -7.92
C ARG A 15 6.15 6.38 -8.20
N ALA A 16 5.03 5.67 -8.18
CA ALA A 16 3.72 6.28 -8.36
C ALA A 16 3.40 7.34 -7.28
N LEU A 17 3.89 7.14 -6.05
CA LEU A 17 3.78 8.14 -4.98
C LEU A 17 4.66 9.37 -5.25
N LEU A 18 5.92 9.15 -5.67
CA LEU A 18 6.88 10.25 -5.93
C LEU A 18 6.47 11.11 -7.14
N GLU A 19 5.83 10.50 -8.14
CA GLU A 19 5.35 11.17 -9.36
C GLU A 19 3.94 11.76 -9.22
N ALA A 20 3.28 11.55 -8.06
CA ALA A 20 1.91 11.98 -7.87
C ALA A 20 1.77 13.50 -7.74
N ASN A 21 0.77 14.05 -8.42
CA ASN A 21 0.36 15.44 -8.22
C ASN A 21 -0.63 15.52 -7.05
N PHE A 22 -0.12 15.78 -5.86
CA PHE A 22 -0.97 15.99 -4.69
C PHE A 22 -1.69 17.36 -4.76
N PRO A 23 -2.93 17.46 -4.24
CA PRO A 23 -3.60 18.76 -4.09
C PRO A 23 -2.73 19.74 -3.29
N ALA A 24 -2.84 21.02 -3.59
CA ALA A 24 -2.00 22.06 -2.97
C ALA A 24 -2.11 22.13 -1.42
N ASP A 25 -3.24 21.69 -0.87
CA ASP A 25 -3.49 21.58 0.57
C ASP A 25 -2.96 20.26 1.18
N ALA A 26 -2.60 19.28 0.36
CA ALA A 26 -1.98 18.04 0.79
C ALA A 26 -0.44 18.18 0.80
N LYS A 27 0.09 18.73 1.89
CA LYS A 27 1.54 18.89 2.06
C LYS A 27 2.19 17.55 2.38
N VAL A 28 2.66 16.84 1.34
CA VAL A 28 3.37 15.55 1.45
C VAL A 28 4.86 15.79 1.23
N GLU A 29 5.69 15.32 2.15
CA GLU A 29 7.14 15.35 2.08
C GLU A 29 7.67 13.92 2.25
N PHE A 30 8.26 13.35 1.19
CA PHE A 30 8.94 12.06 1.26
C PHE A 30 10.35 12.27 1.81
N VAL A 31 10.56 11.95 3.08
CA VAL A 31 11.80 12.28 3.81
C VAL A 31 12.88 11.21 3.68
N CYS A 32 12.49 9.95 3.44
CA CYS A 32 13.44 8.86 3.18
C CYS A 32 12.74 7.67 2.52
N VAL A 33 13.51 6.94 1.71
CA VAL A 33 13.17 5.59 1.23
C VAL A 33 14.16 4.61 1.82
N ILE A 34 13.68 3.61 2.56
CA ILE A 34 14.53 2.59 3.17
C ILE A 34 14.28 1.24 2.50
N SER A 35 15.36 0.56 2.10
CA SER A 35 15.28 -0.80 1.55
C SER A 35 15.96 -1.81 2.46
N ASN A 36 15.35 -3.01 2.58
CA ASN A 36 15.98 -4.15 3.25
C ASN A 36 16.91 -4.97 2.32
N LYS A 37 17.17 -4.45 1.10
CA LYS A 37 18.08 -5.03 0.10
C LYS A 37 18.88 -3.92 -0.56
N ALA A 38 20.21 -4.09 -0.59
CA ALA A 38 21.12 -3.11 -1.19
C ALA A 38 20.95 -3.00 -2.71
N ASP A 39 20.56 -4.09 -3.37
CA ASP A 39 20.36 -4.21 -4.81
C ASP A 39 18.96 -3.83 -5.30
N ALA A 40 18.11 -3.26 -4.44
CA ALA A 40 16.75 -2.87 -4.81
C ALA A 40 16.76 -1.73 -5.84
N PRO A 41 16.25 -1.94 -7.08
CA PRO A 41 16.26 -0.90 -8.12
C PRO A 41 15.47 0.36 -7.73
N GLY A 42 14.50 0.23 -6.82
CA GLY A 42 13.73 1.35 -6.29
C GLY A 42 14.57 2.43 -5.61
N LEU A 43 15.75 2.08 -5.04
CA LEU A 43 16.66 3.05 -4.44
C LEU A 43 17.17 4.07 -5.47
N GLN A 44 17.52 3.61 -6.68
CA GLN A 44 17.94 4.49 -7.77
C GLN A 44 16.80 5.42 -8.21
N THR A 45 15.57 4.87 -8.27
CA THR A 45 14.38 5.66 -8.58
C THR A 45 14.15 6.76 -7.54
N ALA A 46 14.24 6.44 -6.24
CA ALA A 46 14.08 7.42 -5.17
C ALA A 46 15.15 8.52 -5.23
N ALA A 47 16.41 8.14 -5.41
CA ALA A 47 17.54 9.08 -5.55
C ALA A 47 17.36 10.02 -6.76
N ALA A 48 16.87 9.50 -7.90
CA ALA A 48 16.57 10.30 -9.09
C ALA A 48 15.47 11.35 -8.86
N HIS A 49 14.57 11.11 -7.89
CA HIS A 49 13.55 12.07 -7.45
C HIS A 49 14.03 12.96 -6.29
N GLY A 50 15.32 12.92 -5.94
CA GLY A 50 15.90 13.75 -4.87
C GLY A 50 15.50 13.32 -3.45
N VAL A 51 14.95 12.12 -3.28
CA VAL A 51 14.58 11.60 -1.96
C VAL A 51 15.77 10.84 -1.35
N PRO A 52 16.17 11.14 -0.10
CA PRO A 52 17.19 10.40 0.63
C PRO A 52 16.89 8.90 0.65
N THR A 53 17.95 8.09 0.53
CA THR A 53 17.81 6.63 0.54
C THR A 53 18.69 5.99 1.59
N GLU A 54 18.19 4.95 2.25
CA GLU A 54 18.96 4.11 3.16
C GLU A 54 18.82 2.63 2.83
N VAL A 55 19.82 1.87 3.23
CA VAL A 55 19.82 0.41 3.15
C VAL A 55 20.00 -0.15 4.55
N LEU A 56 19.13 -1.05 4.95
CA LEU A 56 19.25 -1.83 6.16
C LEU A 56 19.05 -3.31 5.83
N GLU A 57 20.16 -3.99 5.56
CA GLU A 57 20.10 -5.39 5.11
C GLU A 57 19.68 -6.33 6.24
N HIS A 58 18.49 -6.91 6.11
CA HIS A 58 17.93 -7.82 7.12
C HIS A 58 18.78 -9.06 7.39
N ARG A 59 19.62 -9.47 6.41
CA ARG A 59 20.53 -10.64 6.53
C ARG A 59 21.68 -10.40 7.50
N LEU A 60 21.95 -9.15 7.85
CA LEU A 60 23.02 -8.78 8.80
C LEU A 60 22.55 -8.87 10.26
N PHE A 61 21.29 -9.23 10.49
CA PHE A 61 20.70 -9.33 11.81
C PHE A 61 20.43 -10.79 12.20
N PRO A 62 20.66 -11.17 13.45
CA PRO A 62 20.49 -12.55 13.90
C PRO A 62 19.04 -13.02 13.88
N ASP A 63 18.10 -12.09 14.05
CA ASP A 63 16.67 -12.38 14.09
C ASP A 63 15.82 -11.20 13.59
N ARG A 64 14.51 -11.42 13.47
CA ARG A 64 13.55 -10.43 13.02
C ARG A 64 13.41 -9.26 13.99
N ALA A 65 13.42 -9.54 15.29
CA ALA A 65 13.20 -8.51 16.32
C ALA A 65 14.33 -7.48 16.33
N SER A 66 15.59 -7.92 16.25
CA SER A 66 16.75 -7.03 16.17
C SER A 66 16.78 -6.20 14.89
N PHE A 67 16.39 -6.80 13.76
CA PHE A 67 16.22 -6.05 12.50
C PHE A 67 15.14 -4.99 12.63
N ASP A 68 13.95 -5.35 13.12
CA ASP A 68 12.81 -4.44 13.22
C ASP A 68 13.08 -3.29 14.20
N ALA A 69 13.80 -3.57 15.32
CA ALA A 69 14.23 -2.52 16.26
C ALA A 69 15.20 -1.53 15.60
N ALA A 70 16.18 -2.03 14.83
CA ALA A 70 17.11 -1.18 14.08
C ALA A 70 16.39 -0.40 12.97
N LEU A 71 15.41 -1.01 12.29
CA LEU A 71 14.59 -0.36 11.28
C LEU A 71 13.76 0.78 11.90
N ALA A 72 13.13 0.54 13.05
CA ALA A 72 12.37 1.56 13.77
C ALA A 72 13.27 2.75 14.16
N ALA A 73 14.45 2.50 14.72
CA ALA A 73 15.40 3.56 15.08
C ALA A 73 15.81 4.42 13.86
N ARG A 74 15.97 3.80 12.67
CA ARG A 74 16.27 4.55 11.43
C ARG A 74 15.09 5.38 10.96
N ILE A 75 13.89 4.83 11.00
CA ILE A 75 12.66 5.52 10.63
C ILE A 75 12.41 6.71 11.56
N ASP A 76 12.53 6.50 12.88
CA ASP A 76 12.25 7.52 13.89
C ASP A 76 13.20 8.73 13.79
N ALA A 77 14.44 8.53 13.31
CA ALA A 77 15.39 9.62 13.05
C ALA A 77 14.87 10.64 12.03
N TYR A 78 13.95 10.22 11.15
CA TYR A 78 13.27 11.11 10.19
C TYR A 78 12.01 11.75 10.75
N ALA A 79 11.57 11.40 11.96
CA ALA A 79 10.34 11.88 12.60
C ALA A 79 9.12 11.84 11.64
N PRO A 80 8.76 10.69 11.06
CA PRO A 80 7.67 10.61 10.10
C PRO A 80 6.31 10.66 10.78
N ASP A 81 5.33 11.27 10.12
CA ASP A 81 3.93 11.18 10.48
C ASP A 81 3.34 9.83 10.04
N VAL A 82 3.78 9.31 8.88
CA VAL A 82 3.30 8.07 8.29
C VAL A 82 4.46 7.26 7.70
N VAL A 83 4.41 5.94 7.89
CA VAL A 83 5.32 4.97 7.25
C VAL A 83 4.54 4.17 6.23
N ILE A 84 5.05 4.09 5.01
CA ILE A 84 4.42 3.42 3.88
C ILE A 84 5.17 2.15 3.51
N LEU A 85 4.47 1.03 3.42
CA LEU A 85 4.98 -0.22 2.83
C LEU A 85 4.63 -0.24 1.34
N ALA A 86 5.62 -0.01 0.47
CA ALA A 86 5.44 -0.03 -0.98
C ALA A 86 6.15 -1.25 -1.60
N GLY A 87 5.61 -2.43 -1.36
CA GLY A 87 6.23 -3.69 -1.74
C GLY A 87 7.39 -4.09 -0.82
N PHE A 88 7.23 -3.90 0.47
CA PHE A 88 8.15 -4.36 1.51
C PHE A 88 7.85 -5.82 1.85
N MET A 89 8.71 -6.73 1.38
CA MET A 89 8.49 -8.18 1.43
C MET A 89 8.97 -8.82 2.73
N ARG A 90 8.60 -8.26 3.88
CA ARG A 90 8.88 -8.84 5.20
C ARG A 90 7.67 -8.72 6.10
N VAL A 91 7.44 -9.78 6.86
CA VAL A 91 6.48 -9.73 7.98
C VAL A 91 7.16 -9.05 9.15
N LEU A 92 6.62 -7.92 9.57
CA LEU A 92 7.10 -7.13 10.70
C LEU A 92 6.63 -7.71 12.03
N THR A 93 7.39 -7.48 13.09
CA THR A 93 7.01 -7.92 14.43
C THR A 93 5.81 -7.12 14.96
N ALA A 94 5.07 -7.72 15.90
CA ALA A 94 3.95 -7.05 16.53
C ALA A 94 4.38 -5.75 17.26
N ASP A 95 5.58 -5.73 17.84
CA ASP A 95 6.11 -4.56 18.53
C ASP A 95 6.41 -3.42 17.56
N PHE A 96 7.02 -3.72 16.40
CA PHE A 96 7.21 -2.73 15.34
C PHE A 96 5.86 -2.16 14.86
N VAL A 97 4.88 -3.02 14.62
CA VAL A 97 3.56 -2.60 14.14
C VAL A 97 2.84 -1.73 15.17
N ARG A 98 2.89 -2.08 16.46
CA ARG A 98 2.32 -1.27 17.54
C ARG A 98 3.02 0.08 17.70
N HIS A 99 4.34 0.15 17.50
CA HIS A 99 5.09 1.41 17.53
C HIS A 99 4.58 2.43 16.48
N TYR A 100 4.11 1.93 15.32
CA TYR A 100 3.52 2.74 14.25
C TYR A 100 2.00 2.56 14.13
N GLU A 101 1.30 2.24 15.22
CA GLU A 101 -0.14 2.06 15.21
C GLU A 101 -0.86 3.25 14.56
N ASN A 102 -1.80 2.97 13.64
CA ASN A 102 -2.53 3.95 12.83
C ASN A 102 -1.64 4.91 12.01
N ARG A 103 -0.35 4.58 11.84
CA ARG A 103 0.61 5.34 11.02
C ARG A 103 1.39 4.47 10.03
N LEU A 104 1.18 3.15 10.05
CA LEU A 104 1.79 2.20 9.12
C LEU A 104 0.74 1.79 8.08
N VAL A 105 1.00 2.09 6.81
CA VAL A 105 0.04 1.89 5.71
C VAL A 105 0.64 0.98 4.65
N ASN A 106 -0.14 0.01 4.18
CA ASN A 106 0.24 -0.93 3.14
C ASN A 106 -0.75 -0.92 1.97
N VAL A 107 -0.28 -1.27 0.79
CA VAL A 107 -1.13 -1.64 -0.34
C VAL A 107 -1.00 -3.14 -0.58
N HIS A 108 -2.13 -3.85 -0.54
CA HIS A 108 -2.22 -5.29 -0.76
C HIS A 108 -2.95 -5.58 -2.07
N PRO A 109 -2.42 -6.46 -2.95
CA PRO A 109 -2.98 -6.72 -4.28
C PRO A 109 -4.16 -7.71 -4.25
N ALA A 110 -5.14 -7.45 -3.39
CA ALA A 110 -6.42 -8.15 -3.33
C ALA A 110 -7.51 -7.26 -2.72
N LEU A 111 -8.79 -7.65 -2.88
CA LEU A 111 -9.92 -7.04 -2.19
C LEU A 111 -10.05 -7.69 -0.79
N LEU A 112 -9.31 -7.18 0.18
CA LEU A 112 -9.38 -7.67 1.56
C LEU A 112 -10.84 -7.60 2.09
N PRO A 113 -11.27 -8.57 2.91
CA PRO A 113 -10.50 -9.64 3.54
C PRO A 113 -10.23 -10.87 2.66
N ALA A 114 -10.62 -10.86 1.38
CA ALA A 114 -10.35 -11.97 0.48
C ALA A 114 -8.86 -12.01 0.07
N PHE A 115 -8.31 -13.23 -0.02
CA PHE A 115 -6.95 -13.49 -0.51
C PHE A 115 -5.83 -12.74 0.25
N PRO A 116 -5.75 -12.81 1.61
CA PRO A 116 -4.60 -12.27 2.33
C PRO A 116 -3.33 -13.06 1.98
N GLY A 117 -2.15 -12.47 2.21
CA GLY A 117 -0.85 -13.11 1.96
C GLY A 117 -0.43 -13.11 0.49
N LEU A 118 0.31 -14.13 0.08
CA LEU A 118 0.95 -14.20 -1.23
C LEU A 118 0.06 -14.80 -2.33
N ASP A 119 0.52 -14.71 -3.59
CA ASP A 119 -0.07 -15.32 -4.79
C ASP A 119 -1.55 -14.97 -5.04
N THR A 120 -1.94 -13.75 -4.66
CA THR A 120 -3.34 -13.29 -4.67
C THR A 120 -4.00 -13.45 -6.03
N HIS A 121 -3.31 -13.09 -7.12
CA HIS A 121 -3.86 -13.15 -8.49
C HIS A 121 -4.11 -14.59 -8.95
N ALA A 122 -3.16 -15.49 -8.71
CA ALA A 122 -3.33 -16.91 -9.05
C ALA A 122 -4.49 -17.53 -8.26
N ARG A 123 -4.58 -17.20 -6.95
CA ARG A 123 -5.66 -17.66 -6.07
C ARG A 123 -7.02 -17.12 -6.48
N ALA A 124 -7.09 -15.85 -6.88
CA ALA A 124 -8.32 -15.24 -7.35
C ALA A 124 -8.83 -15.90 -8.64
N ILE A 125 -7.94 -16.15 -9.61
CA ILE A 125 -8.28 -16.86 -10.85
C ILE A 125 -8.75 -18.29 -10.53
N ALA A 126 -8.01 -19.02 -9.70
CA ALA A 126 -8.37 -20.39 -9.32
C ALA A 126 -9.71 -20.48 -8.58
N ALA A 127 -10.03 -19.48 -7.77
CA ALA A 127 -11.31 -19.38 -7.07
C ALA A 127 -12.50 -18.99 -8.00
N GLY A 128 -12.23 -18.59 -9.24
CA GLY A 128 -13.26 -18.23 -10.22
C GLY A 128 -14.01 -16.94 -9.90
N VAL A 129 -13.46 -16.06 -9.04
CA VAL A 129 -14.08 -14.77 -8.73
C VAL A 129 -14.17 -13.88 -9.98
N LYS A 130 -15.17 -13.03 -10.04
CA LYS A 130 -15.38 -12.12 -11.18
C LYS A 130 -14.79 -10.74 -10.97
N LEU A 131 -14.52 -10.39 -9.69
CA LEU A 131 -13.87 -9.15 -9.30
C LEU A 131 -12.65 -9.47 -8.45
N HIS A 132 -11.58 -8.75 -8.68
CA HIS A 132 -10.35 -8.73 -7.90
C HIS A 132 -9.89 -7.29 -7.76
N GLY A 133 -8.75 -7.00 -7.14
CA GLY A 133 -8.31 -5.61 -7.03
C GLY A 133 -7.19 -5.42 -6.03
N CYS A 134 -7.17 -4.24 -5.42
CA CYS A 134 -6.22 -3.89 -4.39
C CYS A 134 -6.90 -3.16 -3.24
N THR A 135 -6.24 -3.22 -2.07
CA THR A 135 -6.68 -2.60 -0.82
C THR A 135 -5.53 -1.79 -0.24
N VAL A 136 -5.79 -0.52 0.09
CA VAL A 136 -4.92 0.27 0.96
C VAL A 136 -5.50 0.22 2.37
N HIS A 137 -4.68 -0.19 3.35
CA HIS A 137 -5.12 -0.43 4.71
C HIS A 137 -4.04 -0.04 5.72
N PHE A 138 -4.45 0.23 6.96
CA PHE A 138 -3.51 0.29 8.08
C PHE A 138 -3.00 -1.12 8.40
N VAL A 139 -1.73 -1.21 8.79
CA VAL A 139 -1.11 -2.49 9.15
C VAL A 139 -1.37 -2.78 10.63
N THR A 140 -1.78 -4.01 10.91
CA THR A 140 -1.93 -4.58 12.26
C THR A 140 -0.99 -5.77 12.42
N PRO A 141 -0.76 -6.27 13.66
CA PRO A 141 0.06 -7.46 13.89
C PRO A 141 -0.41 -8.71 13.12
N GLU A 142 -1.69 -8.81 12.86
CA GLU A 142 -2.26 -9.84 12.00
C GLU A 142 -2.09 -9.45 10.53
N VAL A 143 -1.58 -10.39 9.72
CA VAL A 143 -1.23 -10.13 8.31
C VAL A 143 -2.47 -9.80 7.50
N ASP A 144 -2.43 -8.66 6.80
CA ASP A 144 -3.47 -8.16 5.89
C ASP A 144 -4.88 -8.07 6.52
N ALA A 145 -4.97 -7.89 7.85
CA ALA A 145 -6.24 -7.85 8.60
C ALA A 145 -6.59 -6.45 9.15
N GLY A 146 -5.75 -5.47 8.90
CA GLY A 146 -5.93 -4.13 9.45
C GLY A 146 -7.04 -3.31 8.79
N PRO A 147 -7.41 -2.17 9.41
CA PRO A 147 -8.51 -1.31 8.96
C PRO A 147 -8.33 -0.83 7.51
N ILE A 148 -9.33 -1.09 6.68
CA ILE A 148 -9.33 -0.75 5.24
C ILE A 148 -9.59 0.74 5.07
N ILE A 149 -8.73 1.43 4.32
CA ILE A 149 -8.87 2.85 3.99
C ILE A 149 -9.61 3.01 2.66
N ALA A 150 -9.16 2.28 1.62
CA ALA A 150 -9.78 2.33 0.30
C ALA A 150 -9.51 1.04 -0.49
N GLN A 151 -10.40 0.75 -1.44
CA GLN A 151 -10.28 -0.39 -2.34
C GLN A 151 -10.54 0.03 -3.78
N ALA A 152 -9.85 -0.64 -4.72
CA ALA A 152 -10.13 -0.51 -6.14
C ALA A 152 -10.34 -1.90 -6.74
N ALA A 153 -11.46 -2.08 -7.43
CA ALA A 153 -11.84 -3.33 -8.06
C ALA A 153 -11.55 -3.33 -9.56
N VAL A 154 -11.19 -4.51 -10.07
CA VAL A 154 -11.01 -4.78 -11.50
C VAL A 154 -11.71 -6.08 -11.88
N PRO A 155 -12.18 -6.25 -13.14
CA PRO A 155 -12.73 -7.51 -13.60
C PRO A 155 -11.64 -8.58 -13.69
N VAL A 156 -12.01 -9.84 -13.41
CA VAL A 156 -11.24 -11.03 -13.77
C VAL A 156 -11.83 -11.61 -15.05
N LEU A 157 -11.04 -11.65 -16.11
CA LEU A 157 -11.46 -12.12 -17.45
C LEU A 157 -11.30 -13.63 -17.55
N ALA A 158 -12.02 -14.23 -18.48
CA ALA A 158 -12.04 -15.69 -18.64
C ALA A 158 -10.67 -16.29 -19.05
N ASP A 159 -9.87 -15.50 -19.74
CA ASP A 159 -8.55 -15.86 -20.27
C ASP A 159 -7.38 -15.21 -19.49
N ASP A 160 -7.65 -14.66 -18.31
CA ASP A 160 -6.62 -14.01 -17.51
C ASP A 160 -5.52 -15.00 -17.08
N THR A 161 -4.29 -14.56 -17.27
CA THR A 161 -3.14 -15.13 -16.58
C THR A 161 -2.89 -14.37 -15.27
N PRO A 162 -2.22 -14.97 -14.28
CA PRO A 162 -1.82 -14.25 -13.05
C PRO A 162 -1.04 -12.97 -13.36
N HIS A 163 -0.20 -12.98 -14.39
CA HIS A 163 0.57 -11.81 -14.82
C HIS A 163 -0.32 -10.70 -15.43
N GLY A 164 -1.28 -11.07 -16.28
CA GLY A 164 -2.22 -10.13 -16.88
C GLY A 164 -3.11 -9.45 -15.84
N LEU A 165 -3.64 -10.23 -14.89
CA LEU A 165 -4.43 -9.72 -13.78
C LEU A 165 -3.58 -8.84 -12.85
N ALA A 166 -2.34 -9.25 -12.52
CA ALA A 166 -1.41 -8.46 -11.72
C ALA A 166 -1.14 -7.09 -12.35
N ALA A 167 -0.89 -7.03 -13.66
CA ALA A 167 -0.67 -5.77 -14.36
C ALA A 167 -1.92 -4.86 -14.34
N ARG A 168 -3.13 -5.44 -14.38
CA ARG A 168 -4.40 -4.71 -14.28
C ARG A 168 -4.59 -4.15 -12.87
N VAL A 169 -4.33 -4.94 -11.83
CA VAL A 169 -4.40 -4.51 -10.43
C VAL A 169 -3.37 -3.43 -10.14
N LEU A 170 -2.11 -3.61 -10.55
CA LEU A 170 -1.03 -2.65 -10.34
C LEU A 170 -1.36 -1.24 -10.86
N ARG A 171 -2.07 -1.14 -11.99
CA ARG A 171 -2.53 0.17 -12.48
C ARG A 171 -3.50 0.85 -11.51
N GLN A 172 -4.29 0.08 -10.76
CA GLN A 172 -5.17 0.64 -9.74
C GLN A 172 -4.41 0.96 -8.45
N GLU A 173 -3.43 0.16 -8.07
CA GLU A 173 -2.56 0.49 -6.92
C GLU A 173 -1.89 1.86 -7.14
N HIS A 174 -1.35 2.11 -8.34
CA HIS A 174 -0.71 3.37 -8.70
C HIS A 174 -1.66 4.58 -8.68
N ARG A 175 -2.98 4.36 -8.71
CA ARG A 175 -4.01 5.41 -8.61
C ARG A 175 -4.50 5.60 -7.18
N ILE A 176 -4.86 4.50 -6.51
CA ILE A 176 -5.49 4.55 -5.19
C ILE A 176 -4.50 4.90 -4.08
N PHE A 177 -3.23 4.45 -4.19
CA PHE A 177 -2.26 4.69 -3.14
C PHE A 177 -1.89 6.18 -2.99
N PRO A 178 -1.56 6.92 -4.07
CA PRO A 178 -1.39 8.37 -3.99
C PRO A 178 -2.65 9.10 -3.48
N LEU A 179 -3.83 8.66 -3.89
CA LEU A 179 -5.09 9.24 -3.44
C LEU A 179 -5.23 9.14 -1.91
N VAL A 180 -4.98 7.94 -1.34
CA VAL A 180 -5.01 7.72 0.11
C VAL A 180 -3.96 8.54 0.85
N VAL A 181 -2.73 8.62 0.32
CA VAL A 181 -1.66 9.45 0.91
C VAL A 181 -2.08 10.93 0.92
N GLY A 182 -2.73 11.41 -0.13
CA GLY A 182 -3.31 12.75 -0.18
C GLY A 182 -4.41 12.97 0.88
N TRP A 183 -5.27 11.99 1.13
CA TRP A 183 -6.29 12.07 2.20
C TRP A 183 -5.65 12.08 3.59
N LEU A 184 -4.65 11.24 3.84
CA LEU A 184 -3.89 11.23 5.09
C LEU A 184 -3.23 12.58 5.36
N ALA A 185 -2.58 13.16 4.35
CA ALA A 185 -1.91 14.46 4.45
C ALA A 185 -2.87 15.62 4.76
N ARG A 186 -4.14 15.47 4.39
CA ARG A 186 -5.21 16.45 4.64
C ARG A 186 -5.98 16.15 5.94
N GLY A 187 -5.58 15.14 6.72
CA GLY A 187 -6.27 14.73 7.94
C GLY A 187 -7.69 14.20 7.72
N ARG A 188 -7.98 13.67 6.51
CA ARG A 188 -9.33 13.21 6.13
C ARG A 188 -9.60 11.76 6.53
N VAL A 189 -8.59 11.03 7.00
CA VAL A 189 -8.69 9.61 7.37
C VAL A 189 -8.68 9.49 8.88
N SER A 190 -9.65 8.79 9.44
CA SER A 190 -9.73 8.50 10.88
C SER A 190 -10.16 7.06 11.13
N VAL A 191 -9.55 6.43 12.12
CA VAL A 191 -9.95 5.09 12.62
C VAL A 191 -11.00 5.31 13.70
N ARG A 192 -12.16 4.65 13.56
CA ARG A 192 -13.26 4.70 14.51
C ARG A 192 -13.03 3.71 15.66
N GLU A 193 -13.75 3.87 16.77
CA GLU A 193 -13.69 2.99 17.94
C GLU A 193 -14.00 1.51 17.60
N ASN A 194 -14.83 1.27 16.60
CA ASN A 194 -15.17 -0.07 16.13
C ASN A 194 -14.11 -0.67 15.17
N GLY A 195 -12.95 -0.01 15.00
CA GLY A 195 -11.87 -0.46 14.13
C GLY A 195 -12.09 -0.22 12.63
N THR A 196 -13.19 0.42 12.21
CA THR A 196 -13.38 0.80 10.80
C THR A 196 -12.77 2.16 10.50
N VAL A 197 -12.50 2.44 9.22
CA VAL A 197 -11.98 3.74 8.79
C VAL A 197 -13.11 4.62 8.26
N ALA A 198 -13.08 5.89 8.64
CA ALA A 198 -13.86 6.94 8.00
C ALA A 198 -12.94 7.80 7.13
N VAL A 199 -13.42 8.14 5.93
CA VAL A 199 -12.77 9.09 5.03
C VAL A 199 -13.73 10.25 4.78
N ALA A 200 -13.31 11.47 5.18
CA ALA A 200 -14.09 12.68 4.95
C ALA A 200 -13.84 13.16 3.51
N LEU A 201 -14.76 12.87 2.60
CA LEU A 201 -14.75 13.34 1.21
C LEU A 201 -15.73 14.50 1.02
N ASP A 202 -15.38 15.45 0.14
CA ASP A 202 -16.21 16.62 -0.14
C ASP A 202 -17.44 16.24 -1.00
N ASP A 203 -17.28 15.23 -1.88
CA ASP A 203 -18.36 14.71 -2.73
C ASP A 203 -18.79 13.32 -2.27
N GLN A 204 -20.07 13.15 -2.02
CA GLN A 204 -20.66 11.83 -1.80
C GLN A 204 -20.76 11.11 -3.14
N HIS A 205 -20.11 9.96 -3.24
CA HIS A 205 -20.32 9.06 -4.38
C HIS A 205 -21.80 8.66 -4.40
N SER A 206 -22.38 8.57 -5.61
CA SER A 206 -23.74 8.07 -5.77
C SER A 206 -23.89 6.72 -5.07
N ALA A 207 -24.84 6.60 -4.17
CA ALA A 207 -25.16 5.37 -3.46
C ALA A 207 -25.58 4.23 -4.42
N ASP A 208 -25.94 4.59 -5.67
CA ASP A 208 -26.41 3.65 -6.70
C ASP A 208 -25.28 3.16 -7.63
N ALA A 209 -24.03 3.59 -7.40
CA ALA A 209 -22.90 3.12 -8.22
C ALA A 209 -22.59 1.64 -7.93
N ALA A 210 -22.73 0.79 -8.95
CA ALA A 210 -22.43 -0.63 -8.88
C ALA A 210 -21.32 -1.00 -9.88
N PHE A 211 -20.40 -1.90 -9.47
CA PHE A 211 -19.44 -2.56 -10.33
C PHE A 211 -19.91 -3.97 -10.64
N ILE A 212 -20.29 -4.21 -11.91
CA ILE A 212 -20.80 -5.52 -12.36
C ILE A 212 -19.78 -6.17 -13.29
N SER A 213 -19.42 -7.44 -13.00
CA SER A 213 -18.55 -8.23 -13.87
C SER A 213 -19.04 -9.70 -13.89
N PRO A 214 -19.13 -10.35 -15.07
CA PRO A 214 -18.89 -9.78 -16.41
C PRO A 214 -19.89 -8.66 -16.75
N ALA A 215 -19.43 -7.69 -17.55
CA ALA A 215 -20.27 -6.58 -17.97
C ALA A 215 -21.47 -7.09 -18.77
N PHE A 216 -22.63 -6.44 -18.60
CA PHE A 216 -23.77 -6.69 -19.46
C PHE A 216 -23.40 -6.33 -20.92
N PRO A 217 -23.85 -7.13 -21.93
CA PRO A 217 -23.76 -6.67 -23.30
C PRO A 217 -24.52 -5.34 -23.42
N PRO A 218 -24.05 -4.40 -24.25
CA PRO A 218 -24.83 -3.20 -24.53
C PRO A 218 -26.22 -3.64 -24.97
N SER A 219 -27.25 -3.06 -24.36
CA SER A 219 -28.63 -3.30 -24.78
C SER A 219 -28.77 -3.03 -26.27
N ALA A 220 -29.19 -4.04 -27.01
CA ALA A 220 -29.46 -3.97 -28.44
C ALA A 220 -30.57 -2.95 -28.75
#